data_b237f9365feb98e338554aaffec6b043
#
_entry.id   b237f9365feb98e338554aaffec6b043
#
_cell.length_a   1.000
_cell.length_b   1.000
_cell.length_c   1.000
_cell.angle_alpha   90.00
_cell.angle_beta   90.00
_cell.angle_gamma   90.00
#
_symmetry.space_group_name_H-M   'P 1'
#
loop_
_entity.id
_entity.type
_entity.pdbx_description
1 polymer ?
#
loop_
_entity_poly.entity_id
_entity_poly.type
_entity_poly.pdbx_seq_one_letter_code
_entity_poly.pdbx_strand_id
1 'polypeptide(L)'
;LRKTPGIGGLAISFFLIYLAAQAVQGNWSFFTIYRFGWTEGLVGISLAVVGLLVGAVQGGLIRVINPRLGDEKSIYLGLLLYSLGLVLFAFASQSWMMFVFLIPYCLGGIAGPSLQSTISKHVPPNEQGELQGALTSLMSLTTIIGPLIMNNLFKYFTTDKAPFYFPGVSFL
;
A
#
# COMPACT_ATOMS: atom_id res chain seq x y z
N LEU A 1 14.45 -21.16 0.66
CA LEU A 1 13.08 -20.65 0.31
C LEU A 1 12.35 -21.53 -0.72
N ARG A 2 13.07 -22.18 -1.63
CA ARG A 2 12.46 -22.96 -2.75
C ARG A 2 11.78 -24.29 -2.31
N LYS A 3 12.00 -24.73 -1.05
CA LYS A 3 11.55 -26.04 -0.56
C LYS A 3 10.30 -26.01 0.33
N THR A 4 9.78 -24.85 0.68
CA THR A 4 8.61 -24.73 1.58
C THR A 4 7.35 -24.47 0.74
N PRO A 5 6.41 -25.42 0.67
CA PRO A 5 5.17 -25.24 -0.08
C PRO A 5 4.37 -24.03 0.52
N GLY A 6 3.87 -23.17 -0.36
CA GLY A 6 3.09 -21.99 0.05
C GLY A 6 3.87 -20.67 0.18
N ILE A 7 5.17 -20.68 0.41
CA ILE A 7 5.97 -19.42 0.52
C ILE A 7 5.91 -18.59 -0.77
N GLY A 8 5.86 -19.23 -1.94
CA GLY A 8 5.77 -18.52 -3.22
C GLY A 8 4.52 -17.66 -3.32
N GLY A 9 3.36 -18.17 -2.92
CA GLY A 9 2.11 -17.41 -2.89
C GLY A 9 2.16 -16.23 -1.92
N LEU A 10 2.71 -16.44 -0.72
CA LEU A 10 2.89 -15.38 0.27
C LEU A 10 3.86 -14.29 -0.22
N ALA A 11 4.95 -14.67 -0.90
CA ALA A 11 5.92 -13.73 -1.47
C ALA A 11 5.29 -12.92 -2.62
N ILE A 12 4.46 -13.52 -3.46
CA ILE A 12 3.70 -12.81 -4.50
C ILE A 12 2.71 -11.83 -3.85
N SER A 13 1.98 -12.25 -2.83
CA SER A 13 1.05 -11.36 -2.10
C SER A 13 1.81 -10.18 -1.46
N PHE A 14 2.97 -10.43 -0.88
CA PHE A 14 3.85 -9.40 -0.34
C PHE A 14 4.29 -8.40 -1.43
N PHE A 15 4.76 -8.90 -2.55
CA PHE A 15 5.14 -8.07 -3.69
C PHE A 15 3.97 -7.20 -4.18
N LEU A 16 2.77 -7.77 -4.33
CA LEU A 16 1.59 -7.06 -4.82
C LEU A 16 1.13 -5.97 -3.84
N ILE A 17 1.17 -6.21 -2.52
CA ILE A 17 0.85 -5.19 -1.51
C ILE A 17 1.81 -4.00 -1.62
N TYR A 18 3.11 -4.26 -1.71
CA TYR A 18 4.10 -3.19 -1.83
C TYR A 18 4.07 -2.50 -3.19
N LEU A 19 3.71 -3.21 -4.25
CA LEU A 19 3.47 -2.60 -5.56
C LEU A 19 2.26 -1.67 -5.53
N ALA A 20 1.15 -2.08 -4.91
CA ALA A 20 -0.03 -1.25 -4.72
C ALA A 20 0.27 -0.01 -3.86
N ALA A 21 1.17 -0.12 -2.86
CA ALA A 21 1.62 1.01 -2.07
C ALA A 21 2.28 2.10 -2.93
N GLN A 22 2.93 1.74 -4.04
CA GLN A 22 3.53 2.71 -4.95
C GLN A 22 2.50 3.60 -5.65
N ALA A 23 1.24 3.18 -5.77
CA ALA A 23 0.17 4.02 -6.29
C ALA A 23 0.01 5.30 -5.43
N VAL A 24 0.09 5.15 -4.11
CA VAL A 24 0.01 6.29 -3.19
C VAL A 24 1.37 6.99 -3.09
N GLN A 25 2.45 6.27 -2.83
CA GLN A 25 3.76 6.88 -2.61
C GLN A 25 4.29 7.61 -3.86
N GLY A 26 4.09 7.06 -5.05
CA GLY A 26 4.60 7.62 -6.31
C GLY A 26 3.67 8.63 -6.96
N ASN A 27 2.35 8.54 -6.74
CA ASN A 27 1.38 9.33 -7.50
C ASN A 27 0.56 10.29 -6.64
N TRP A 28 0.64 10.24 -5.32
CA TRP A 28 -0.18 11.05 -4.40
C TRP A 28 -0.11 12.55 -4.70
N SER A 29 1.10 13.09 -4.76
CA SER A 29 1.31 14.53 -5.00
C SER A 29 0.80 14.94 -6.38
N PHE A 30 1.12 14.17 -7.43
CA PHE A 30 0.65 14.46 -8.77
C PHE A 30 -0.86 14.44 -8.87
N PHE A 31 -1.49 13.41 -8.33
CA PHE A 31 -2.95 13.26 -8.34
C PHE A 31 -3.65 14.39 -7.57
N THR A 32 -3.21 14.70 -6.35
CA THR A 32 -3.87 15.68 -5.49
C THR A 32 -3.70 17.11 -6.01
N ILE A 33 -2.52 17.45 -6.52
CA ILE A 33 -2.28 18.75 -7.15
C ILE A 33 -3.12 18.86 -8.44
N TYR A 34 -3.06 17.86 -9.32
CA TYR A 34 -3.77 17.88 -10.59
C TYR A 34 -5.29 17.87 -10.43
N ARG A 35 -5.82 17.02 -9.55
CA ARG A 35 -7.27 16.81 -9.41
C ARG A 35 -7.96 17.85 -8.54
N PHE A 36 -7.30 18.31 -7.47
CA PHE A 36 -7.89 19.17 -6.45
C PHE A 36 -7.21 20.54 -6.31
N GLY A 37 -6.15 20.81 -7.08
CA GLY A 37 -5.40 22.05 -6.99
C GLY A 37 -4.67 22.23 -5.65
N TRP A 38 -4.23 21.15 -5.02
CA TRP A 38 -3.55 21.25 -3.72
C TRP A 38 -2.24 22.00 -3.85
N THR A 39 -1.93 22.80 -2.83
CA THR A 39 -0.62 23.41 -2.66
C THR A 39 0.36 22.38 -2.10
N GLU A 40 1.67 22.60 -2.30
CA GLU A 40 2.72 21.76 -1.73
C GLU A 40 2.59 21.64 -0.20
N GLY A 41 2.18 22.73 0.48
CA GLY A 41 1.92 22.72 1.92
C GLY A 41 0.78 21.77 2.31
N LEU A 42 -0.32 21.72 1.55
CA LEU A 42 -1.44 20.82 1.81
C LEU A 42 -1.05 19.35 1.54
N VAL A 43 -0.26 19.10 0.50
CA VAL A 43 0.35 17.79 0.26
C VAL A 43 1.20 17.38 1.45
N GLY A 44 2.07 18.26 1.94
CA GLY A 44 2.90 18.01 3.13
C GLY A 44 2.07 17.67 4.37
N ILE A 45 1.00 18.42 4.64
CA ILE A 45 0.07 18.14 5.75
C ILE A 45 -0.57 16.76 5.59
N SER A 46 -1.03 16.41 4.39
CA SER A 46 -1.64 15.10 4.14
C SER A 46 -0.67 13.95 4.40
N LEU A 47 0.60 14.10 3.99
CA LEU A 47 1.64 13.10 4.25
C LEU A 47 1.98 13.01 5.74
N ALA A 48 1.96 14.13 6.48
CA ALA A 48 2.11 14.12 7.94
C ALA A 48 0.96 13.36 8.61
N VAL A 49 -0.29 13.55 8.15
CA VAL A 49 -1.46 12.79 8.64
C VAL A 49 -1.29 11.30 8.34
N VAL A 50 -0.85 10.93 7.13
CA VAL A 50 -0.53 9.53 6.80
C VAL A 50 0.51 8.97 7.77
N GLY A 51 1.62 9.70 8.00
CA GLY A 51 2.68 9.27 8.91
C GLY A 51 2.16 9.03 10.33
N LEU A 52 1.32 9.93 10.87
CA LEU A 52 0.70 9.78 12.18
C LEU A 52 -0.24 8.58 12.24
N LEU A 53 -1.11 8.42 11.24
CA LEU A 53 -2.05 7.29 11.18
C LEU A 53 -1.32 5.95 11.05
N VAL A 54 -0.35 5.85 10.14
CA VAL A 54 0.46 4.65 9.98
C VAL A 54 1.26 4.35 11.25
N GLY A 55 1.85 5.36 11.87
CA GLY A 55 2.55 5.24 13.16
C GLY A 55 1.64 4.71 14.27
N ALA A 56 0.42 5.26 14.38
CA ALA A 56 -0.57 4.78 15.34
C ALA A 56 -1.03 3.34 15.06
N VAL A 57 -1.25 2.99 13.80
CA VAL A 57 -1.67 1.64 13.40
C VAL A 57 -0.55 0.63 13.64
N GLN A 58 0.65 0.89 13.16
CA GLN A 58 1.77 -0.06 13.26
C GLN A 58 2.41 -0.06 14.65
N GLY A 59 2.47 1.08 15.34
CA GLY A 59 3.04 1.19 16.69
C GLY A 59 2.10 0.71 17.81
N GLY A 60 0.78 0.89 17.63
CA GLY A 60 -0.23 0.62 18.64
C GLY A 60 -1.24 -0.46 18.22
N LEU A 61 -2.03 -0.17 17.20
CA LEU A 61 -3.21 -0.97 16.85
C LEU A 61 -2.86 -2.42 16.48
N ILE A 62 -1.77 -2.64 15.76
CA ILE A 62 -1.32 -3.97 15.36
C ILE A 62 -1.00 -4.86 16.57
N ARG A 63 -0.47 -4.27 17.66
CA ARG A 63 -0.15 -5.00 18.90
C ARG A 63 -1.40 -5.49 19.64
N VAL A 64 -2.55 -4.89 19.37
CA VAL A 64 -3.84 -5.25 19.97
C VAL A 64 -4.62 -6.18 19.05
N ILE A 65 -4.60 -5.92 17.75
CA ILE A 65 -5.38 -6.66 16.74
C ILE A 65 -4.75 -8.04 16.49
N ASN A 66 -3.45 -8.10 16.20
CA ASN A 66 -2.80 -9.37 15.84
C ASN A 66 -2.92 -10.46 16.91
N PRO A 67 -2.73 -10.19 18.23
CA PRO A 67 -2.92 -11.21 19.25
C PRO A 67 -4.35 -11.72 19.38
N ARG A 68 -5.35 -10.88 19.03
CA ARG A 68 -6.78 -11.22 19.15
C ARG A 68 -7.33 -11.93 17.94
N LEU A 69 -6.97 -11.48 16.74
CA LEU A 69 -7.48 -12.01 15.48
C LEU A 69 -6.61 -13.11 14.88
N GLY A 70 -5.32 -13.12 15.21
CA GLY A 70 -4.29 -13.93 14.54
C GLY A 70 -3.82 -13.28 13.23
N ASP A 71 -2.65 -13.72 12.74
CA ASP A 71 -2.04 -13.13 11.55
C ASP A 71 -2.92 -13.29 10.30
N GLU A 72 -3.53 -14.47 10.10
CA GLU A 72 -4.32 -14.76 8.90
C GLU A 72 -5.52 -13.81 8.76
N LYS A 73 -6.34 -13.66 9.80
CA LYS A 73 -7.48 -12.75 9.78
C LYS A 73 -7.06 -11.30 9.69
N SER A 74 -5.92 -10.94 10.29
CA SER A 74 -5.35 -9.59 10.20
C SER A 74 -4.89 -9.28 8.78
N ILE A 75 -4.35 -10.26 8.04
CA ILE A 75 -4.00 -10.11 6.62
C ILE A 75 -5.27 -9.84 5.80
N TYR A 76 -6.32 -10.67 5.92
CA TYR A 76 -7.55 -10.49 5.15
C TYR A 76 -8.24 -9.16 5.47
N LEU A 77 -8.38 -8.81 6.74
CA LEU A 77 -8.97 -7.54 7.16
C LEU A 77 -8.15 -6.36 6.64
N GLY A 78 -6.82 -6.44 6.78
CA GLY A 78 -5.93 -5.41 6.29
C GLY A 78 -5.99 -5.23 4.77
N LEU A 79 -5.98 -6.32 4.00
CA LEU A 79 -6.12 -6.28 2.55
C LEU A 79 -7.46 -5.68 2.11
N LEU A 80 -8.55 -6.04 2.79
CA LEU A 80 -9.89 -5.51 2.49
C LEU A 80 -9.93 -4.00 2.74
N LEU A 81 -9.43 -3.53 3.89
CA LEU A 81 -9.40 -2.10 4.22
C LEU A 81 -8.45 -1.33 3.29
N TYR A 82 -7.32 -1.93 2.94
CA TYR A 82 -6.34 -1.34 2.03
C TYR A 82 -6.92 -1.16 0.63
N SER A 83 -7.54 -2.23 0.08
CA SER A 83 -8.21 -2.18 -1.23
C SER A 83 -9.37 -1.20 -1.22
N LEU A 84 -10.17 -1.18 -0.16
CA LEU A 84 -11.25 -0.20 0.00
C LEU A 84 -10.70 1.23 -0.03
N GLY A 85 -9.62 1.51 0.71
CA GLY A 85 -8.98 2.82 0.72
C GLY A 85 -8.51 3.25 -0.67
N LEU A 86 -7.85 2.35 -1.42
CA LEU A 86 -7.40 2.62 -2.78
C LEU A 86 -8.57 2.90 -3.75
N VAL A 87 -9.61 2.08 -3.71
CA VAL A 87 -10.82 2.29 -4.52
C VAL A 87 -11.47 3.64 -4.18
N LEU A 88 -11.58 3.98 -2.92
CA LEU A 88 -12.14 5.27 -2.48
C LEU A 88 -11.28 6.45 -2.98
N PHE A 89 -9.95 6.36 -2.96
CA PHE A 89 -9.08 7.38 -3.56
C PHE A 89 -9.32 7.54 -5.07
N ALA A 90 -9.49 6.44 -5.79
CA ALA A 90 -9.73 6.46 -7.23
C ALA A 90 -11.00 7.26 -7.59
N PHE A 91 -12.04 7.15 -6.78
CA PHE A 91 -13.34 7.80 -7.00
C PHE A 91 -13.53 9.09 -6.20
N ALA A 92 -12.51 9.59 -5.50
CA ALA A 92 -12.60 10.84 -4.76
C ALA A 92 -12.92 12.02 -5.70
N SER A 93 -13.99 12.73 -5.40
CA SER A 93 -14.46 13.90 -6.16
C SER A 93 -14.17 15.23 -5.48
N GLN A 94 -13.92 15.22 -4.18
CA GLN A 94 -13.68 16.41 -3.37
C GLN A 94 -12.41 16.26 -2.51
N SER A 95 -11.73 17.36 -2.27
CA SER A 95 -10.45 17.43 -1.56
C SER A 95 -10.50 16.81 -0.14
N TRP A 96 -11.56 17.08 0.63
CA TRP A 96 -11.72 16.55 1.99
C TRP A 96 -11.88 15.03 2.04
N MET A 97 -12.42 14.43 0.97
CA MET A 97 -12.61 12.97 0.88
C MET A 97 -11.27 12.24 0.96
N MET A 98 -10.19 12.85 0.43
CA MET A 98 -8.85 12.28 0.51
C MET A 98 -8.41 12.04 1.95
N PHE A 99 -8.67 12.99 2.86
CA PHE A 99 -8.33 12.86 4.28
C PHE A 99 -9.16 11.76 4.98
N VAL A 100 -10.46 11.69 4.68
CA VAL A 100 -11.33 10.66 5.27
C VAL A 100 -10.93 9.26 4.78
N PHE A 101 -10.60 9.12 3.51
CA PHE A 101 -10.23 7.84 2.90
C PHE A 101 -8.83 7.36 3.31
N LEU A 102 -8.00 8.24 3.88
CA LEU A 102 -6.76 7.83 4.55
C LEU A 102 -7.03 6.87 5.74
N ILE A 103 -8.19 6.97 6.39
CA ILE A 103 -8.50 6.12 7.55
C ILE A 103 -8.52 4.64 7.16
N PRO A 104 -9.39 4.16 6.24
CA PRO A 104 -9.38 2.75 5.85
C PRO A 104 -8.05 2.33 5.19
N TYR A 105 -7.43 3.21 4.39
CA TYR A 105 -6.13 2.95 3.77
C TYR A 105 -5.03 2.69 4.82
N CYS A 106 -4.88 3.56 5.81
CA CYS A 106 -3.87 3.41 6.86
C CYS A 106 -4.17 2.24 7.81
N LEU A 107 -5.46 1.98 8.12
CA LEU A 107 -5.87 0.80 8.87
C LEU A 107 -5.50 -0.49 8.12
N GLY A 108 -5.62 -0.50 6.81
CA GLY A 108 -5.16 -1.59 5.96
C GLY A 108 -3.66 -1.88 6.05
N GLY A 109 -2.86 -0.92 6.52
CA GLY A 109 -1.42 -1.06 6.75
C GLY A 109 -1.00 -2.17 7.72
N ILE A 110 -1.96 -2.82 8.42
CA ILE A 110 -1.70 -4.03 9.21
C ILE A 110 -1.37 -5.25 8.35
N ALA A 111 -1.79 -5.30 7.08
CA ALA A 111 -1.61 -6.44 6.19
C ALA A 111 -0.13 -6.76 5.95
N GLY A 112 0.70 -5.77 5.66
CA GLY A 112 2.13 -5.94 5.36
C GLY A 112 2.90 -6.62 6.50
N PRO A 113 2.93 -6.05 7.70
CA PRO A 113 3.60 -6.67 8.86
C PRO A 113 3.03 -8.04 9.24
N SER A 114 1.71 -8.25 9.15
CA SER A 114 1.10 -9.55 9.44
C SER A 114 1.51 -10.61 8.42
N LEU A 115 1.60 -10.24 7.15
CA LEU A 115 2.08 -11.12 6.09
C LEU A 115 3.56 -11.45 6.28
N GLN A 116 4.39 -10.45 6.61
CA GLN A 116 5.81 -10.66 6.92
C GLN A 116 5.99 -11.58 8.13
N SER A 117 5.19 -11.41 9.19
CA SER A 117 5.15 -12.31 10.35
C SER A 117 4.82 -13.74 9.93
N THR A 118 3.78 -13.91 9.11
CA THR A 118 3.37 -15.22 8.61
C THR A 118 4.47 -15.89 7.79
N ILE A 119 5.09 -15.19 6.86
CA ILE A 119 6.21 -15.70 6.05
C ILE A 119 7.37 -16.12 6.98
N SER A 120 7.72 -15.27 7.95
CA SER A 120 8.82 -15.50 8.89
C SER A 120 8.63 -16.77 9.71
N LYS A 121 7.39 -17.10 10.10
CA LYS A 121 7.07 -18.33 10.86
C LYS A 121 7.27 -19.61 10.06
N HIS A 122 7.29 -19.54 8.72
CA HIS A 122 7.51 -20.69 7.85
C HIS A 122 8.99 -20.96 7.52
N VAL A 123 9.90 -20.12 8.02
CA VAL A 123 11.33 -20.20 7.72
C VAL A 123 12.13 -20.46 8.99
N PRO A 124 13.07 -21.43 8.98
CA PRO A 124 13.92 -21.74 10.14
C PRO A 124 14.74 -20.52 10.62
N PRO A 125 15.09 -20.46 11.90
CA PRO A 125 15.86 -19.34 12.46
C PRO A 125 17.18 -19.05 11.75
N ASN A 126 17.86 -20.06 11.26
CA ASN A 126 19.14 -19.94 10.54
C ASN A 126 19.00 -19.37 9.12
N GLU A 127 17.79 -19.34 8.55
CA GLU A 127 17.49 -18.80 7.21
C GLU A 127 16.77 -17.45 7.24
N GLN A 128 16.51 -16.86 8.43
CA GLN A 128 15.79 -15.61 8.58
C GLN A 128 16.52 -14.44 7.89
N GLY A 129 17.85 -14.42 7.90
CA GLY A 129 18.63 -13.40 7.20
C GLY A 129 18.43 -13.44 5.68
N GLU A 130 18.44 -14.64 5.09
CA GLU A 130 18.16 -14.83 3.65
C GLU A 130 16.74 -14.40 3.31
N LEU A 131 15.75 -14.75 4.16
CA LEU A 131 14.38 -14.32 4.00
C LEU A 131 14.25 -12.79 4.00
N GLN A 132 14.82 -12.11 5.01
CA GLN A 132 14.75 -10.65 5.09
C GLN A 132 15.43 -9.98 3.88
N GLY A 133 16.56 -10.51 3.42
CA GLY A 133 17.20 -10.06 2.19
C GLY A 133 16.31 -10.22 0.96
N ALA A 134 15.63 -11.35 0.82
CA ALA A 134 14.70 -11.61 -0.28
C ALA A 134 13.47 -10.66 -0.24
N LEU A 135 12.85 -10.48 0.93
CA LEU A 135 11.71 -9.56 1.09
C LEU A 135 12.13 -8.10 0.80
N THR A 136 13.29 -7.67 1.29
CA THR A 136 13.82 -6.33 0.99
C THR A 136 14.09 -6.17 -0.49
N SER A 137 14.60 -7.18 -1.17
CA SER A 137 14.82 -7.14 -2.63
C SER A 137 13.51 -7.02 -3.40
N LEU A 138 12.45 -7.73 -2.98
CA LEU A 138 11.11 -7.60 -3.55
C LEU A 138 10.55 -6.18 -3.34
N MET A 139 10.69 -5.61 -2.15
CA MET A 139 10.29 -4.22 -1.86
C MET A 139 11.05 -3.24 -2.76
N SER A 140 12.37 -3.38 -2.87
CA SER A 140 13.20 -2.52 -3.72
C SER A 140 12.76 -2.60 -5.19
N LEU A 141 12.42 -3.79 -5.67
CA LEU A 141 11.90 -3.96 -7.03
C LEU A 141 10.59 -3.17 -7.23
N THR A 142 9.68 -3.17 -6.24
CA THR A 142 8.44 -2.40 -6.34
C THR A 142 8.68 -0.89 -6.35
N THR A 143 9.70 -0.39 -5.64
CA THR A 143 10.03 1.05 -5.65
C THR A 143 10.64 1.51 -6.98
N ILE A 144 11.21 0.61 -7.76
CA ILE A 144 11.74 0.91 -9.09
C ILE A 144 10.61 0.87 -10.14
N ILE A 145 9.87 -0.23 -10.20
CA ILE A 145 8.86 -0.44 -11.26
C ILE A 145 7.53 0.25 -10.95
N GLY A 146 7.18 0.39 -9.67
CA GLY A 146 5.89 0.94 -9.25
C GLY A 146 5.65 2.36 -9.77
N PRO A 147 6.52 3.33 -9.49
CA PRO A 147 6.34 4.69 -10.00
C PRO A 147 6.29 4.76 -11.52
N LEU A 148 7.04 3.91 -12.23
CA LEU A 148 7.01 3.86 -13.70
C LEU A 148 5.62 3.42 -14.19
N ILE A 149 5.04 2.39 -13.60
CA ILE A 149 3.70 1.91 -13.95
C ILE A 149 2.66 2.98 -13.58
N MET A 150 2.64 3.43 -12.33
CA MET A 150 1.60 4.33 -11.80
C MET A 150 1.59 5.69 -12.49
N ASN A 151 2.77 6.28 -12.73
CA ASN A 151 2.87 7.57 -13.41
C ASN A 151 2.51 7.46 -14.91
N ASN A 152 2.86 6.36 -15.58
CA ASN A 152 2.45 6.15 -16.96
C ASN A 152 0.94 5.92 -17.08
N LEU A 153 0.32 5.17 -16.17
CA LEU A 153 -1.13 5.02 -16.10
C LEU A 153 -1.81 6.38 -15.87
N PHE A 154 -1.34 7.14 -14.89
CA PHE A 154 -1.87 8.49 -14.62
C PHE A 154 -1.77 9.39 -15.86
N LYS A 155 -0.57 9.47 -16.47
CA LYS A 155 -0.34 10.27 -17.67
C LYS A 155 -1.25 9.85 -18.81
N TYR A 156 -1.39 8.54 -19.06
CA TYR A 156 -2.22 8.05 -20.15
C TYR A 156 -3.69 8.42 -19.95
N PHE A 157 -4.26 8.17 -18.77
CA PHE A 157 -5.68 8.41 -18.49
C PHE A 157 -6.02 9.87 -18.14
N THR A 158 -5.05 10.77 -18.10
CA THR A 158 -5.25 12.23 -18.00
C THR A 158 -5.02 12.96 -19.33
N THR A 159 -4.69 12.25 -20.42
CA THR A 159 -4.45 12.80 -21.76
C THR A 159 -5.63 12.47 -22.67
N ASP A 160 -5.86 13.29 -23.71
CA ASP A 160 -6.92 13.13 -24.71
C ASP A 160 -6.85 11.82 -25.53
N LYS A 161 -5.77 11.05 -25.38
CA LYS A 161 -5.58 9.74 -26.05
C LYS A 161 -6.29 8.58 -25.35
N ALA A 162 -6.73 8.79 -24.10
CA ALA A 162 -7.41 7.75 -23.36
C ALA A 162 -8.88 7.58 -23.84
N PRO A 163 -9.43 6.37 -23.80
CA PRO A 163 -10.82 6.11 -24.15
C PRO A 163 -11.80 6.82 -23.19
N PHE A 164 -11.37 7.15 -22.00
CA PHE A 164 -12.11 7.93 -20.99
C PHE A 164 -11.12 8.61 -20.04
N TYR A 165 -11.52 9.77 -19.53
CA TYR A 165 -10.73 10.53 -18.56
C TYR A 165 -10.91 9.97 -17.15
N PHE A 166 -9.83 9.45 -16.55
CA PHE A 166 -9.88 8.88 -15.21
C PHE A 166 -8.55 9.05 -14.44
N PRO A 167 -8.31 10.18 -13.80
CA PRO A 167 -7.07 10.44 -13.04
C PRO A 167 -6.82 9.46 -11.89
N GLY A 168 -7.87 8.85 -11.35
CA GLY A 168 -7.79 7.90 -10.24
C GLY A 168 -7.32 6.50 -10.62
N VAL A 169 -7.07 6.20 -11.90
CA VAL A 169 -6.72 4.86 -12.40
C VAL A 169 -5.52 4.24 -11.69
N SER A 170 -4.55 5.05 -11.27
CA SER A 170 -3.36 4.56 -10.59
C SER A 170 -3.63 3.93 -9.22
N PHE A 171 -4.82 4.16 -8.65
CA PHE A 171 -5.23 3.57 -7.38
C PHE A 171 -6.08 2.29 -7.54
N LEU A 172 -6.45 1.92 -8.77
CA LEU A 172 -7.16 0.68 -9.09
C LEU A 172 -6.21 -0.41 -9.58
#